data_1c919b32c1fd2197d52d3fe3063f13ea
#
_entry.id   1c919b32c1fd2197d52d3fe3063f13ea
#
_cell.length_a   1.000
_cell.length_b   1.000
_cell.length_c   1.000
_cell.angle_alpha   90.00
_cell.angle_beta   90.00
_cell.angle_gamma   90.00
#
_symmetry.space_group_name_H-M   'P 1'
#
loop_
_entity.id
_entity.type
_entity.pdbx_description
1 polymer ?
#
loop_
_entity_poly.entity_id
_entity_poly.type
_entity_poly.pdbx_seq_one_letter_code
_entity_poly.pdbx_strand_id
1 'polypeptide(L)'
;MASKLLNIALAVFAIVLPAVAMATEFTVGDDQGIFGVDEKSMLEILVKWQPEHLSTFRNETSSIFLKDERFPFEKCEEILLKFLKREFKRFKDAVVQWTMHPWERDARMARKALKRGRQAYGLLIELACTRSSDELLGARRAYQSLYSESIEEDVASQVDGIERQLLVALVSSYRYDGSKTNDRAIKLDTQKLEKSISIGDKKQLIKDEEIVRILTTRSKIHLMAVIKCYQETFNKNIIEDLDEESSLKDTIYCLCDPPQYFSKILDSATKANANKNEKEALTRVIVTRANVDMKDIAEEYDRQYKTPLAQKIEDVALGNYKDFLVTLVQRALPKGSD
;
A
#
# COMPACT_ATOMS: atom_id res chain seq x y z
N MET A 1 -22.41 15.51 -23.04
CA MET A 1 -21.60 14.87 -21.98
C MET A 1 -21.13 13.48 -22.41
N ALA A 2 -21.99 12.62 -22.92
CA ALA A 2 -21.61 11.26 -23.35
C ALA A 2 -20.48 11.22 -24.39
N SER A 3 -20.45 12.11 -25.39
CA SER A 3 -19.41 12.16 -26.42
C SER A 3 -18.02 12.57 -25.88
N LYS A 4 -17.95 13.42 -24.83
CA LYS A 4 -16.68 13.77 -24.16
C LYS A 4 -16.16 12.60 -23.31
N LEU A 5 -17.04 11.87 -22.64
CA LEU A 5 -16.68 10.67 -21.86
C LEU A 5 -16.24 9.53 -22.78
N LEU A 6 -16.89 9.40 -23.95
CA LEU A 6 -16.48 8.45 -24.99
C LEU A 6 -15.09 8.79 -25.54
N ASN A 7 -14.83 10.07 -25.83
CA ASN A 7 -13.51 10.54 -26.29
C ASN A 7 -12.43 10.39 -25.20
N ILE A 8 -12.78 10.52 -23.92
CA ILE A 8 -11.88 10.30 -22.80
C ILE A 8 -11.58 8.80 -22.64
N ALA A 9 -12.59 7.92 -22.73
CA ALA A 9 -12.37 6.48 -22.76
C ALA A 9 -11.52 6.07 -23.95
N LEU A 10 -11.82 6.57 -25.14
CA LEU A 10 -11.02 6.38 -26.35
C LEU A 10 -9.61 6.99 -26.22
N ALA A 11 -9.41 8.08 -25.50
CA ALA A 11 -8.10 8.64 -25.24
C ALA A 11 -7.29 7.78 -24.26
N VAL A 12 -7.91 7.20 -23.20
CA VAL A 12 -7.26 6.22 -22.34
C VAL A 12 -6.84 5.01 -23.16
N PHE A 13 -7.69 4.58 -24.10
CA PHE A 13 -7.38 3.49 -25.01
C PHE A 13 -6.45 3.93 -26.14
N ALA A 14 -6.58 5.12 -26.70
CA ALA A 14 -5.74 5.64 -27.78
C ALA A 14 -4.31 6.03 -27.34
N ILE A 15 -4.06 6.21 -26.07
CA ILE A 15 -2.71 6.49 -25.52
C ILE A 15 -2.04 5.20 -25.09
N VAL A 16 -2.78 4.22 -24.65
CA VAL A 16 -2.31 2.83 -24.51
C VAL A 16 -2.10 2.21 -25.90
N LEU A 17 -2.88 2.61 -26.89
CA LEU A 17 -2.90 2.13 -28.28
C LEU A 17 -1.70 2.49 -29.17
N PRO A 18 -0.96 3.62 -29.09
CA PRO A 18 0.20 3.77 -29.97
C PRO A 18 1.31 2.78 -29.69
N ALA A 19 1.41 2.28 -28.46
CA ALA A 19 2.28 1.13 -28.16
C ALA A 19 1.70 -0.21 -28.69
N VAL A 20 0.38 -0.28 -28.87
CA VAL A 20 -0.36 -1.46 -29.40
C VAL A 20 -0.62 -1.34 -30.90
N ALA A 21 -0.80 -0.13 -31.46
CA ALA A 21 -1.07 0.10 -32.89
C ALA A 21 0.08 -0.28 -33.80
N MET A 22 1.28 -0.53 -33.26
CA MET A 22 2.35 -1.19 -33.99
C MET A 22 2.19 -2.73 -34.05
N ALA A 23 1.17 -3.31 -33.40
CA ALA A 23 1.03 -4.77 -33.28
C ALA A 23 -0.30 -5.37 -33.78
N THR A 24 -1.41 -4.63 -33.86
CA THR A 24 -2.70 -5.21 -34.34
C THR A 24 -3.69 -4.14 -34.84
N GLU A 25 -4.38 -4.42 -35.95
CA GLU A 25 -5.55 -3.67 -36.43
C GLU A 25 -6.71 -3.84 -35.44
N PHE A 26 -7.15 -2.75 -34.85
CA PHE A 26 -8.33 -2.71 -33.99
C PHE A 26 -9.59 -2.57 -34.85
N THR A 27 -10.38 -3.61 -34.95
CA THR A 27 -11.75 -3.51 -35.43
C THR A 27 -12.63 -2.99 -34.30
N VAL A 28 -13.04 -1.73 -34.41
CA VAL A 28 -14.14 -1.16 -33.63
C VAL A 28 -15.42 -1.84 -34.15
N GLY A 29 -15.99 -2.74 -33.35
CA GLY A 29 -17.29 -3.33 -33.66
C GLY A 29 -18.36 -2.26 -33.65
N ASP A 30 -19.10 -2.17 -34.75
CA ASP A 30 -20.13 -1.20 -35.01
C ASP A 30 -21.39 -1.51 -34.18
N ASP A 31 -21.89 -0.51 -33.52
CA ASP A 31 -23.27 -0.19 -33.18
C ASP A 31 -24.17 -1.23 -32.49
N GLN A 32 -23.79 -1.67 -31.28
CA GLN A 32 -24.79 -2.17 -30.29
C GLN A 32 -24.34 -1.99 -28.84
N GLY A 33 -23.92 -0.81 -28.41
CA GLY A 33 -23.90 -0.45 -26.97
C GLY A 33 -23.04 -1.28 -26.02
N ILE A 34 -22.18 -2.15 -26.54
CA ILE A 34 -21.27 -3.00 -25.75
C ILE A 34 -19.86 -2.49 -25.99
N PHE A 35 -19.42 -1.60 -25.13
CA PHE A 35 -18.01 -1.23 -25.09
C PHE A 35 -17.24 -2.36 -24.39
N GLY A 36 -16.73 -3.31 -25.18
CA GLY A 36 -15.80 -4.32 -24.72
C GLY A 36 -14.39 -3.72 -24.66
N VAL A 37 -13.78 -3.78 -23.49
CA VAL A 37 -12.34 -3.54 -23.33
C VAL A 37 -11.65 -4.88 -23.55
N ASP A 38 -10.66 -4.93 -24.44
CA ASP A 38 -9.76 -6.06 -24.50
C ASP A 38 -8.86 -6.04 -23.26
N GLU A 39 -9.39 -6.60 -22.17
CA GLU A 39 -8.74 -6.66 -20.89
C GLU A 39 -7.39 -7.39 -20.98
N LYS A 40 -7.25 -8.35 -21.89
CA LYS A 40 -6.04 -9.13 -22.08
C LYS A 40 -4.90 -8.27 -22.65
N SER A 41 -5.15 -7.55 -23.73
CA SER A 41 -4.15 -6.66 -24.32
C SER A 41 -3.74 -5.54 -23.36
N MET A 42 -4.70 -4.98 -22.63
CA MET A 42 -4.41 -3.95 -21.63
C MET A 42 -3.53 -4.51 -20.49
N LEU A 43 -3.79 -5.73 -20.05
CA LEU A 43 -3.02 -6.40 -19.02
C LEU A 43 -1.57 -6.63 -19.48
N GLU A 44 -1.37 -7.14 -20.68
CA GLU A 44 -0.04 -7.39 -21.24
C GLU A 44 0.84 -6.13 -21.33
N ILE A 45 0.23 -4.97 -21.49
CA ILE A 45 0.91 -3.68 -21.55
C ILE A 45 1.20 -3.13 -20.15
N LEU A 46 0.16 -2.98 -19.32
CA LEU A 46 0.27 -2.30 -18.02
C LEU A 46 1.22 -3.01 -17.06
N VAL A 47 1.26 -4.34 -17.10
CA VAL A 47 2.11 -5.14 -16.21
C VAL A 47 3.59 -4.97 -16.52
N LYS A 48 3.94 -4.66 -17.78
CA LYS A 48 5.32 -4.41 -18.21
C LYS A 48 5.83 -3.02 -17.83
N TRP A 49 4.92 -2.12 -17.45
CA TRP A 49 5.30 -0.75 -17.15
C TRP A 49 6.09 -0.64 -15.85
N GLN A 50 7.23 0.00 -15.96
CA GLN A 50 8.05 0.43 -14.82
C GLN A 50 7.51 1.75 -14.25
N PRO A 51 7.95 2.20 -13.06
CA PRO A 51 7.52 3.47 -12.47
C PRO A 51 7.67 4.67 -13.40
N GLU A 52 8.71 4.69 -14.23
CA GLU A 52 8.98 5.75 -15.22
C GLU A 52 7.90 5.78 -16.30
N HIS A 53 7.50 4.62 -16.83
CA HIS A 53 6.43 4.51 -17.82
C HIS A 53 5.09 4.96 -17.23
N LEU A 54 4.81 4.60 -15.98
CA LEU A 54 3.60 5.05 -15.27
C LEU A 54 3.61 6.57 -15.06
N SER A 55 4.77 7.16 -14.78
CA SER A 55 4.93 8.61 -14.67
C SER A 55 4.69 9.30 -16.03
N THR A 56 5.31 8.80 -17.09
CA THR A 56 5.12 9.31 -18.46
C THR A 56 3.65 9.22 -18.87
N PHE A 57 3.01 8.09 -18.64
CA PHE A 57 1.59 7.90 -18.92
C PHE A 57 0.70 8.95 -18.22
N ARG A 58 0.92 9.21 -16.93
CA ARG A 58 0.17 10.25 -16.22
C ARG A 58 0.39 11.64 -16.80
N ASN A 59 1.63 11.98 -17.14
CA ASN A 59 1.98 13.30 -17.70
C ASN A 59 1.40 13.52 -19.11
N GLU A 60 1.41 12.50 -19.94
CA GLU A 60 0.91 12.56 -21.32
C GLU A 60 -0.62 12.50 -21.41
N THR A 61 -1.27 11.98 -20.35
CA THR A 61 -2.73 11.83 -20.32
C THR A 61 -3.39 12.94 -19.48
N SER A 62 -3.12 14.19 -19.80
CA SER A 62 -3.58 15.36 -19.06
C SER A 62 -5.12 15.54 -19.02
N SER A 63 -5.87 14.83 -19.86
CA SER A 63 -7.33 14.76 -19.80
C SER A 63 -7.86 13.86 -18.67
N ILE A 64 -7.00 13.01 -18.11
CA ILE A 64 -7.31 12.00 -17.10
C ILE A 64 -6.59 12.29 -15.79
N PHE A 65 -5.32 12.66 -15.91
CA PHE A 65 -4.46 12.96 -14.79
C PHE A 65 -4.12 14.45 -14.80
N LEU A 66 -4.78 15.19 -13.92
CA LEU A 66 -4.61 16.63 -13.82
C LEU A 66 -3.39 16.95 -12.95
N LYS A 67 -2.52 17.83 -13.42
CA LYS A 67 -1.43 18.34 -12.57
C LYS A 67 -2.04 19.10 -11.39
N ASP A 68 -1.54 18.79 -10.20
CA ASP A 68 -1.94 19.55 -9.02
C ASP A 68 -1.27 20.93 -9.04
N GLU A 69 -2.04 21.97 -8.74
CA GLU A 69 -1.55 23.36 -8.79
C GLU A 69 -0.55 23.68 -7.66
N ARG A 70 -0.60 22.92 -6.58
CA ARG A 70 0.18 23.21 -5.37
C ARG A 70 1.34 22.27 -5.16
N PHE A 71 1.24 21.04 -5.66
CA PHE A 71 2.20 19.97 -5.35
C PHE A 71 2.61 19.19 -6.61
N PRO A 72 3.84 18.64 -6.67
CA PRO A 72 4.37 17.97 -7.86
C PRO A 72 3.84 16.52 -7.98
N PHE A 73 2.55 16.36 -8.25
CA PHE A 73 1.96 15.08 -8.58
C PHE A 73 0.77 15.24 -9.54
N GLU A 74 0.41 14.16 -10.22
CA GLU A 74 -0.75 14.08 -11.11
C GLU A 74 -1.88 13.35 -10.38
N LYS A 75 -3.03 14.02 -10.21
CA LYS A 75 -4.24 13.44 -9.61
C LYS A 75 -5.20 12.93 -10.69
N CYS A 76 -5.77 11.76 -10.45
CA CYS A 76 -6.78 11.20 -11.36
C CYS A 76 -8.07 12.03 -11.32
N GLU A 77 -8.63 12.33 -12.50
CA GLU A 77 -9.88 13.05 -12.62
C GLU A 77 -11.05 12.23 -12.04
N GLU A 78 -11.87 12.83 -11.17
CA GLU A 78 -12.91 12.13 -10.40
C GLU A 78 -14.00 11.49 -11.26
N ILE A 79 -14.38 12.13 -12.37
CA ILE A 79 -15.41 11.60 -13.26
C ILE A 79 -14.92 10.32 -13.93
N LEU A 80 -13.66 10.34 -14.36
CA LEU A 80 -13.02 9.17 -14.96
C LEU A 80 -12.84 8.05 -13.95
N LEU A 81 -12.41 8.36 -12.72
CA LEU A 81 -12.28 7.37 -11.66
C LEU A 81 -13.61 6.66 -11.39
N LYS A 82 -14.73 7.39 -11.38
CA LYS A 82 -16.07 6.82 -11.24
C LYS A 82 -16.46 5.96 -12.44
N PHE A 83 -16.11 6.42 -13.65
CA PHE A 83 -16.35 5.65 -14.88
C PHE A 83 -15.57 4.34 -14.88
N LEU A 84 -14.26 4.39 -14.67
CA LEU A 84 -13.41 3.19 -14.61
C LEU A 84 -13.90 2.21 -13.52
N LYS A 85 -14.29 2.75 -12.36
CA LYS A 85 -14.87 1.92 -11.29
C LYS A 85 -16.21 1.27 -11.67
N ARG A 86 -16.96 1.83 -12.59
CA ARG A 86 -18.21 1.24 -13.06
C ARG A 86 -17.99 0.14 -14.07
N GLU A 87 -17.02 0.30 -14.96
CA GLU A 87 -16.80 -0.60 -16.11
C GLU A 87 -16.02 -1.88 -15.75
N PHE A 88 -15.12 -1.82 -14.76
CA PHE A 88 -14.17 -2.92 -14.48
C PHE A 88 -14.33 -3.58 -13.10
N LYS A 89 -15.36 -3.90 -12.54
CA LYS A 89 -15.58 -4.67 -11.28
C LYS A 89 -14.32 -4.78 -10.35
N ARG A 90 -13.79 -5.98 -10.08
CA ARG A 90 -12.58 -6.19 -9.24
C ARG A 90 -11.28 -5.84 -9.98
N PHE A 91 -11.20 -6.17 -11.24
CA PHE A 91 -10.06 -5.85 -12.09
C PHE A 91 -9.85 -4.34 -12.19
N LYS A 92 -10.93 -3.56 -12.37
CA LYS A 92 -10.85 -2.09 -12.40
C LYS A 92 -10.17 -1.49 -11.18
N ASP A 93 -10.50 -1.99 -9.98
CA ASP A 93 -9.92 -1.44 -8.75
C ASP A 93 -8.41 -1.70 -8.70
N ALA A 94 -7.95 -2.85 -9.19
CA ALA A 94 -6.54 -3.17 -9.31
C ALA A 94 -5.83 -2.27 -10.34
N VAL A 95 -6.42 -2.11 -11.54
CA VAL A 95 -5.87 -1.25 -12.59
C VAL A 95 -5.84 0.22 -12.15
N VAL A 96 -6.92 0.72 -11.57
CA VAL A 96 -6.99 2.11 -11.07
C VAL A 96 -5.94 2.35 -9.97
N GLN A 97 -5.79 1.42 -9.02
CA GLN A 97 -4.76 1.55 -7.99
C GLN A 97 -3.34 1.47 -8.58
N TRP A 98 -3.13 0.65 -9.60
CA TRP A 98 -1.83 0.50 -10.26
C TRP A 98 -1.42 1.75 -11.04
N THR A 99 -2.34 2.34 -11.79
CA THR A 99 -2.09 3.52 -12.64
C THR A 99 -2.07 4.83 -11.86
N MET A 100 -2.71 4.87 -10.69
CA MET A 100 -2.77 6.07 -9.86
C MET A 100 -1.39 6.46 -9.33
N HIS A 101 -1.13 7.77 -9.22
CA HIS A 101 0.10 8.25 -8.57
C HIS A 101 0.20 7.69 -7.13
N PRO A 102 1.37 7.20 -6.70
CA PRO A 102 1.52 6.59 -5.37
C PRO A 102 1.00 7.48 -4.22
N TRP A 103 1.30 8.77 -4.26
CA TRP A 103 0.85 9.73 -3.24
C TRP A 103 -0.67 9.87 -3.19
N GLU A 104 -1.32 9.94 -4.36
CA GLU A 104 -2.77 9.99 -4.46
C GLU A 104 -3.40 8.69 -3.95
N ARG A 105 -2.85 7.56 -4.36
CA ARG A 105 -3.31 6.24 -3.91
C ARG A 105 -3.24 6.11 -2.38
N ASP A 106 -2.13 6.53 -1.78
CA ASP A 106 -1.92 6.49 -0.35
C ASP A 106 -2.85 7.47 0.40
N ALA A 107 -3.06 8.68 -0.13
CA ALA A 107 -4.04 9.63 0.40
C ALA A 107 -5.48 9.10 0.37
N ARG A 108 -5.88 8.47 -0.74
CA ARG A 108 -7.21 7.83 -0.85
C ARG A 108 -7.34 6.62 0.07
N MET A 109 -6.27 5.86 0.28
CA MET A 109 -6.23 4.75 1.23
C MET A 109 -6.43 5.24 2.67
N ALA A 110 -5.76 6.31 3.07
CA ALA A 110 -5.93 6.92 4.38
C ALA A 110 -7.37 7.41 4.60
N ARG A 111 -7.95 8.16 3.63
CA ARG A 111 -9.35 8.62 3.71
C ARG A 111 -10.34 7.46 3.80
N LYS A 112 -10.07 6.37 3.09
CA LYS A 112 -10.88 5.15 3.16
C LYS A 112 -10.79 4.47 4.53
N ALA A 113 -9.59 4.43 5.12
CA ALA A 113 -9.37 3.88 6.46
C ALA A 113 -10.17 4.64 7.52
N LEU A 114 -10.08 5.96 7.50
CA LEU A 114 -10.83 6.82 8.43
C LEU A 114 -12.35 6.62 8.32
N LYS A 115 -12.88 6.61 7.09
CA LYS A 115 -14.32 6.35 6.85
C LYS A 115 -14.80 4.98 7.31
N ARG A 116 -13.93 3.98 7.39
CA ARG A 116 -14.25 2.63 7.86
C ARG A 116 -14.10 2.46 9.36
N GLY A 117 -13.40 3.38 10.00
CA GLY A 117 -13.16 3.39 11.44
C GLY A 117 -12.19 2.30 11.90
N ARG A 118 -12.32 1.88 13.15
CA ARG A 118 -11.36 1.06 13.90
C ARG A 118 -10.89 -0.20 13.16
N GLN A 119 -11.79 -0.90 12.49
CA GLN A 119 -11.47 -2.11 11.72
C GLN A 119 -10.50 -1.89 10.55
N ALA A 120 -10.19 -0.64 10.22
CA ALA A 120 -9.30 -0.28 9.11
C ALA A 120 -8.10 0.57 9.55
N TYR A 121 -7.88 0.78 10.84
CA TYR A 121 -6.73 1.56 11.35
C TYR A 121 -5.39 0.93 10.98
N GLY A 122 -5.33 -0.39 10.78
CA GLY A 122 -4.15 -1.05 10.23
C GLY A 122 -3.68 -0.47 8.88
N LEU A 123 -4.58 0.11 8.07
CA LEU A 123 -4.19 0.79 6.83
C LEU A 123 -3.41 2.08 7.09
N LEU A 124 -3.71 2.81 8.17
CA LEU A 124 -2.96 4.01 8.57
C LEU A 124 -1.58 3.63 9.09
N ILE A 125 -1.49 2.54 9.86
CA ILE A 125 -0.21 1.98 10.32
C ILE A 125 0.64 1.54 9.13
N GLU A 126 0.07 0.77 8.21
CA GLU A 126 0.75 0.33 7.00
C GLU A 126 1.30 1.52 6.21
N LEU A 127 0.46 2.53 5.94
CA LEU A 127 0.86 3.73 5.23
C LEU A 127 2.03 4.43 5.94
N ALA A 128 1.86 4.74 7.22
CA ALA A 128 2.84 5.53 7.96
C ALA A 128 4.16 4.80 8.22
N CYS A 129 4.14 3.47 8.33
CA CYS A 129 5.30 2.67 8.71
C CYS A 129 6.06 2.08 7.53
N THR A 130 5.39 1.77 6.42
CA THR A 130 6.06 1.09 5.31
C THR A 130 6.56 2.05 4.23
N ARG A 131 6.06 3.29 4.19
CA ARG A 131 6.55 4.32 3.27
C ARG A 131 7.87 4.93 3.76
N SER A 132 8.65 5.50 2.86
CA SER A 132 9.73 6.42 3.20
C SER A 132 9.16 7.74 3.73
N SER A 133 10.01 8.56 4.35
CA SER A 133 9.59 9.88 4.84
C SER A 133 9.09 10.79 3.72
N ASP A 134 9.73 10.74 2.55
CA ASP A 134 9.33 11.55 1.39
C ASP A 134 8.02 11.04 0.78
N GLU A 135 7.82 9.72 0.69
CA GLU A 135 6.56 9.15 0.22
C GLU A 135 5.40 9.50 1.16
N LEU A 136 5.60 9.43 2.47
CA LEU A 136 4.59 9.82 3.45
C LEU A 136 4.28 11.32 3.38
N LEU A 137 5.31 12.16 3.21
CA LEU A 137 5.13 13.60 3.00
C LEU A 137 4.34 13.86 1.70
N GLY A 138 4.64 13.12 0.63
CA GLY A 138 3.89 13.18 -0.63
C GLY A 138 2.42 12.79 -0.46
N ALA A 139 2.14 11.73 0.28
CA ALA A 139 0.78 11.30 0.60
C ALA A 139 0.00 12.36 1.39
N ARG A 140 0.65 13.03 2.37
CA ARG A 140 0.06 14.14 3.15
C ARG A 140 -0.29 15.34 2.24
N ARG A 141 0.59 15.70 1.31
CA ARG A 141 0.35 16.76 0.32
C ARG A 141 -0.80 16.42 -0.62
N ALA A 142 -0.84 15.17 -1.12
CA ALA A 142 -1.93 14.68 -1.94
C ALA A 142 -3.26 14.68 -1.18
N TYR A 143 -3.25 14.28 0.10
CA TYR A 143 -4.43 14.31 0.95
C TYR A 143 -5.00 15.73 1.09
N GLN A 144 -4.13 16.70 1.38
CA GLN A 144 -4.52 18.10 1.48
C GLN A 144 -5.07 18.66 0.16
N SER A 145 -4.47 18.28 -0.97
CA SER A 145 -4.96 18.67 -2.30
C SER A 145 -6.33 18.09 -2.62
N LEU A 146 -6.55 16.83 -2.28
CA LEU A 146 -7.80 16.12 -2.62
C LEU A 146 -8.98 16.48 -1.71
N TYR A 147 -8.70 16.77 -0.44
CA TYR A 147 -9.76 16.88 0.59
C TYR A 147 -9.80 18.24 1.30
N SER A 148 -8.83 19.12 1.04
CA SER A 148 -8.68 20.43 1.70
C SER A 148 -8.52 20.36 3.22
N GLU A 149 -8.08 19.20 3.73
CA GLU A 149 -7.86 18.88 5.13
C GLU A 149 -6.48 18.23 5.28
N SER A 150 -5.87 18.28 6.47
CA SER A 150 -4.65 17.51 6.73
C SER A 150 -5.00 16.10 7.19
N ILE A 151 -4.17 15.14 6.83
CA ILE A 151 -4.35 13.75 7.29
C ILE A 151 -4.22 13.66 8.82
N GLU A 152 -3.36 14.47 9.42
CA GLU A 152 -3.13 14.53 10.85
C GLU A 152 -4.35 15.02 11.61
N GLU A 153 -5.01 16.06 11.10
CA GLU A 153 -6.23 16.61 11.68
C GLU A 153 -7.39 15.63 11.58
N ASP A 154 -7.55 15.01 10.41
CA ASP A 154 -8.57 13.98 10.22
C ASP A 154 -8.36 12.76 11.12
N VAL A 155 -7.11 12.29 11.27
CA VAL A 155 -6.80 11.20 12.19
C VAL A 155 -7.08 11.63 13.63
N ALA A 156 -6.68 12.84 14.04
CA ALA A 156 -6.91 13.33 15.38
C ALA A 156 -8.41 13.49 15.70
N SER A 157 -9.24 13.87 14.73
CA SER A 157 -10.67 14.11 14.92
C SER A 157 -11.54 12.85 14.78
N GLN A 158 -11.16 11.92 13.88
CA GLN A 158 -12.01 10.77 13.53
C GLN A 158 -11.58 9.45 14.20
N VAL A 159 -10.35 9.37 14.73
CA VAL A 159 -9.91 8.18 15.46
C VAL A 159 -10.30 8.29 16.92
N ASP A 160 -11.09 7.34 17.37
CA ASP A 160 -11.49 7.23 18.78
C ASP A 160 -10.64 6.19 19.52
N GLY A 161 -10.54 6.39 20.84
CA GLY A 161 -9.92 5.41 21.73
C GLY A 161 -8.42 5.56 21.89
N ILE A 162 -7.80 4.45 22.30
CA ILE A 162 -6.40 4.40 22.72
C ILE A 162 -5.40 4.52 21.56
N GLU A 163 -5.85 4.23 20.33
CA GLU A 163 -5.02 4.25 19.14
C GLU A 163 -4.74 5.67 18.61
N ARG A 164 -5.54 6.68 19.00
CA ARG A 164 -5.46 8.06 18.46
C ARG A 164 -4.06 8.64 18.57
N GLN A 165 -3.45 8.58 19.75
CA GLN A 165 -2.13 9.19 19.99
C GLN A 165 -1.05 8.54 19.10
N LEU A 166 -1.02 7.21 19.02
CA LEU A 166 -0.08 6.49 18.17
C LEU A 166 -0.30 6.84 16.70
N LEU A 167 -1.54 6.79 16.21
CA LEU A 167 -1.83 7.01 14.79
C LEU A 167 -1.53 8.44 14.35
N VAL A 168 -1.88 9.45 15.16
CA VAL A 168 -1.51 10.85 14.88
C VAL A 168 0.01 10.98 14.81
N ALA A 169 0.74 10.44 15.79
CA ALA A 169 2.19 10.51 15.80
C ALA A 169 2.83 9.78 14.60
N LEU A 170 2.27 8.64 14.17
CA LEU A 170 2.75 7.89 13.01
C LEU A 170 2.55 8.66 11.70
N VAL A 171 1.36 9.18 11.43
CA VAL A 171 1.07 9.89 10.16
C VAL A 171 1.78 11.24 10.07
N SER A 172 2.14 11.84 11.22
CA SER A 172 2.89 13.10 11.30
C SER A 172 4.39 12.91 11.22
N SER A 173 4.89 11.68 11.34
CA SER A 173 6.32 11.43 11.50
C SER A 173 7.13 11.78 10.23
N TYR A 174 8.33 12.31 10.45
CA TYR A 174 9.37 12.43 9.43
C TYR A 174 10.62 11.74 9.95
N ARG A 175 10.87 10.53 9.47
CA ARG A 175 11.94 9.67 9.96
C ARG A 175 13.24 9.91 9.21
N TYR A 176 14.34 9.75 9.91
CA TYR A 176 15.64 9.64 9.24
C TYR A 176 15.72 8.31 8.47
N ASP A 177 15.92 8.38 7.15
CA ASP A 177 15.98 7.22 6.25
C ASP A 177 17.44 6.79 5.93
N GLY A 178 18.45 7.42 6.56
CA GLY A 178 19.85 7.06 6.37
C GLY A 178 20.28 5.84 7.21
N SER A 179 21.47 5.33 6.89
CA SER A 179 22.03 4.09 7.46
C SER A 179 22.74 4.25 8.82
N LYS A 180 22.94 5.50 9.29
CA LYS A 180 23.70 5.74 10.53
C LYS A 180 22.88 5.39 11.76
N THR A 181 23.49 4.64 12.68
CA THR A 181 22.93 4.30 13.99
C THR A 181 23.85 4.76 15.11
N ASN A 182 23.33 4.80 16.32
CA ASN A 182 24.09 5.15 17.52
C ASN A 182 23.88 4.07 18.59
N ASP A 183 24.92 3.29 18.86
CA ASP A 183 24.86 2.15 19.78
C ASP A 183 24.43 2.53 21.19
N ARG A 184 24.87 3.70 21.68
CA ARG A 184 24.43 4.21 23.00
C ARG A 184 22.93 4.49 23.01
N ALA A 185 22.41 5.08 21.94
CA ALA A 185 20.98 5.35 21.83
C ALA A 185 20.17 4.06 21.67
N ILE A 186 20.70 3.06 20.94
CA ILE A 186 20.07 1.73 20.81
C ILE A 186 19.93 1.10 22.19
N LYS A 187 21.00 1.00 22.97
CA LYS A 187 20.97 0.43 24.32
C LYS A 187 20.00 1.16 25.26
N LEU A 188 19.97 2.50 25.21
CA LEU A 188 19.05 3.29 26.03
C LEU A 188 17.59 3.06 25.63
N ASP A 189 17.27 3.06 24.34
CA ASP A 189 15.92 2.82 23.86
C ASP A 189 15.48 1.37 24.16
N THR A 190 16.38 0.38 24.04
CA THR A 190 16.14 -1.02 24.44
C THR A 190 15.76 -1.15 25.91
N GLN A 191 16.50 -0.49 26.81
CA GLN A 191 16.21 -0.50 28.24
C GLN A 191 14.88 0.19 28.58
N LYS A 192 14.58 1.28 27.89
CA LYS A 192 13.30 2.01 28.06
C LYS A 192 12.11 1.16 27.62
N LEU A 193 12.20 0.51 26.46
CA LEU A 193 11.15 -0.40 25.97
C LEU A 193 10.93 -1.57 26.93
N GLU A 194 12.01 -2.20 27.39
CA GLU A 194 11.89 -3.32 28.36
C GLU A 194 11.20 -2.86 29.63
N LYS A 195 11.63 -1.71 30.20
CA LYS A 195 11.03 -1.15 31.41
C LYS A 195 9.53 -0.88 31.23
N SER A 196 9.13 -0.23 30.13
CA SER A 196 7.73 0.05 29.85
C SER A 196 6.91 -1.22 29.67
N ILE A 197 7.44 -2.22 28.96
CA ILE A 197 6.75 -3.49 28.71
C ILE A 197 6.63 -4.32 29.98
N SER A 198 7.69 -4.40 30.81
CA SER A 198 7.70 -5.23 32.02
C SER A 198 6.81 -4.68 33.14
N ILE A 199 6.62 -3.38 33.21
CA ILE A 199 5.83 -2.72 34.26
C ILE A 199 4.40 -2.45 33.79
N GLY A 200 4.19 -2.23 32.49
CA GLY A 200 2.94 -1.78 31.91
C GLY A 200 1.89 -2.88 31.78
N ASP A 201 0.63 -2.47 31.80
CA ASP A 201 -0.48 -3.31 31.31
C ASP A 201 -0.39 -3.42 29.79
N LYS A 202 -0.29 -4.66 29.27
CA LYS A 202 -0.17 -4.95 27.83
C LYS A 202 -1.18 -4.19 26.97
N LYS A 203 -2.41 -4.01 27.46
CA LYS A 203 -3.48 -3.27 26.77
C LYS A 203 -3.30 -1.75 26.78
N GLN A 204 -2.50 -1.22 27.69
CA GLN A 204 -2.26 0.23 27.84
C GLN A 204 -0.90 0.67 27.28
N LEU A 205 -0.03 -0.26 26.85
CA LEU A 205 1.30 0.05 26.31
C LEU A 205 1.24 1.01 25.09
N ILE A 206 0.15 0.99 24.35
CA ILE A 206 -0.08 1.91 23.23
C ILE A 206 -0.16 3.39 23.65
N LYS A 207 -0.39 3.68 24.94
CA LYS A 207 -0.40 5.03 25.54
C LYS A 207 0.91 5.41 26.19
N ASP A 208 1.87 4.46 26.29
CA ASP A 208 3.17 4.76 26.90
C ASP A 208 3.92 5.76 26.00
N GLU A 209 4.25 6.91 26.57
CA GLU A 209 4.89 8.02 25.85
C GLU A 209 6.25 7.64 25.28
N GLU A 210 7.04 6.82 25.99
CA GLU A 210 8.35 6.39 25.53
C GLU A 210 8.24 5.37 24.38
N ILE A 211 7.31 4.41 24.47
CA ILE A 211 7.03 3.48 23.39
C ILE A 211 6.58 4.23 22.14
N VAL A 212 5.59 5.12 22.27
CA VAL A 212 5.09 5.92 21.14
C VAL A 212 6.22 6.78 20.57
N ARG A 213 6.99 7.49 21.42
CA ARG A 213 8.13 8.29 20.96
C ARG A 213 9.15 7.46 20.17
N ILE A 214 9.57 6.33 20.69
CA ILE A 214 10.57 5.46 20.04
C ILE A 214 10.04 4.99 18.70
N LEU A 215 8.83 4.40 18.67
CA LEU A 215 8.25 3.84 17.46
C LEU A 215 7.93 4.90 16.39
N THR A 216 7.65 6.13 16.75
CA THR A 216 7.27 7.17 15.80
C THR A 216 8.42 8.05 15.34
N THR A 217 9.49 8.20 16.12
CA THR A 217 10.59 9.14 15.80
C THR A 217 11.89 8.48 15.33
N ARG A 218 12.16 7.21 15.71
CA ARG A 218 13.41 6.54 15.35
C ARG A 218 13.38 6.03 13.91
N SER A 219 14.56 5.99 13.27
CA SER A 219 14.71 5.37 11.92
C SER A 219 14.40 3.88 11.96
N LYS A 220 13.96 3.33 10.83
CA LYS A 220 13.66 1.87 10.72
C LYS A 220 14.90 1.03 11.07
N ILE A 221 16.07 1.41 10.59
CA ILE A 221 17.34 0.71 10.89
C ILE A 221 17.67 0.75 12.38
N HIS A 222 17.43 1.90 13.03
CA HIS A 222 17.61 2.00 14.49
C HIS A 222 16.64 1.09 15.24
N LEU A 223 15.37 1.05 14.83
CA LEU A 223 14.36 0.19 15.45
C LEU A 223 14.69 -1.30 15.28
N MET A 224 15.14 -1.71 14.08
CA MET A 224 15.62 -3.09 13.86
C MET A 224 16.78 -3.45 14.81
N ALA A 225 17.74 -2.52 14.99
CA ALA A 225 18.85 -2.71 15.91
C ALA A 225 18.39 -2.76 17.38
N VAL A 226 17.38 -1.96 17.77
CA VAL A 226 16.79 -1.99 19.12
C VAL A 226 16.10 -3.33 19.39
N ILE A 227 15.32 -3.87 18.43
CA ILE A 227 14.65 -5.17 18.56
C ILE A 227 15.67 -6.30 18.70
N LYS A 228 16.73 -6.26 17.88
CA LYS A 228 17.82 -7.23 17.97
C LYS A 228 18.54 -7.16 19.32
N CYS A 229 18.86 -5.94 19.77
CA CYS A 229 19.48 -5.71 21.08
C CYS A 229 18.59 -6.18 22.24
N TYR A 230 17.27 -6.00 22.11
CA TYR A 230 16.28 -6.48 23.08
C TYR A 230 16.33 -8.00 23.21
N GLN A 231 16.29 -8.69 22.07
CA GLN A 231 16.36 -10.15 22.05
C GLN A 231 17.70 -10.67 22.63
N GLU A 232 18.82 -10.06 22.25
CA GLU A 232 20.16 -10.45 22.72
C GLU A 232 20.35 -10.16 24.22
N THR A 233 19.79 -9.07 24.74
CA THR A 233 20.00 -8.64 26.13
C THR A 233 19.09 -9.36 27.09
N PHE A 234 17.81 -9.55 26.74
CA PHE A 234 16.79 -10.09 27.64
C PHE A 234 16.37 -11.52 27.32
N ASN A 235 16.88 -12.09 26.22
CA ASN A 235 16.48 -13.38 25.69
C ASN A 235 14.95 -13.53 25.52
N LYS A 236 14.30 -12.44 25.09
CA LYS A 236 12.85 -12.30 24.87
C LYS A 236 12.58 -11.73 23.50
N ASN A 237 11.46 -12.13 22.91
CA ASN A 237 10.97 -11.52 21.70
C ASN A 237 9.95 -10.43 22.07
N ILE A 238 10.26 -9.17 21.76
CA ILE A 238 9.39 -8.03 22.07
C ILE A 238 7.96 -8.21 21.54
N ILE A 239 7.81 -8.92 20.42
CA ILE A 239 6.51 -9.16 19.78
C ILE A 239 5.63 -10.11 20.57
N GLU A 240 6.23 -11.08 21.28
CA GLU A 240 5.52 -12.02 22.13
C GLU A 240 5.06 -11.40 23.46
N ASP A 241 5.75 -10.35 23.87
CA ASP A 241 5.40 -9.59 25.07
C ASP A 241 4.22 -8.63 24.85
N LEU A 242 3.84 -8.36 23.57
CA LEU A 242 2.70 -7.52 23.21
C LEU A 242 1.41 -8.32 23.05
N ASP A 243 0.25 -7.65 23.17
CA ASP A 243 -1.07 -8.20 22.88
C ASP A 243 -1.18 -8.59 21.40
N GLU A 244 -1.79 -9.74 21.09
CA GLU A 244 -1.87 -10.27 19.71
C GLU A 244 -2.65 -9.39 18.76
N GLU A 245 -3.67 -8.69 19.25
CA GLU A 245 -4.51 -7.78 18.45
C GLU A 245 -4.07 -6.31 18.57
N SER A 246 -2.83 -6.06 19.01
CA SER A 246 -2.35 -4.72 19.29
C SER A 246 -1.88 -3.99 18.02
N SER A 247 -2.34 -2.76 17.83
CA SER A 247 -1.80 -1.82 16.83
C SER A 247 -0.28 -1.57 17.00
N LEU A 248 0.28 -1.79 18.20
CA LEU A 248 1.73 -1.74 18.44
C LEU A 248 2.47 -2.88 17.72
N LYS A 249 1.92 -4.08 17.78
CA LYS A 249 2.49 -5.26 17.11
C LYS A 249 2.55 -5.05 15.60
N ASP A 250 1.45 -4.58 15.02
CA ASP A 250 1.39 -4.22 13.59
C ASP A 250 2.39 -3.11 13.25
N THR A 251 2.52 -2.11 14.11
CA THR A 251 3.47 -1.00 13.93
C THR A 251 4.91 -1.52 13.89
N ILE A 252 5.29 -2.40 14.81
CA ILE A 252 6.62 -2.99 14.85
C ILE A 252 6.90 -3.84 13.61
N TYR A 253 5.96 -4.70 13.22
CA TYR A 253 6.10 -5.50 12.00
C TYR A 253 6.24 -4.62 10.75
N CYS A 254 5.38 -3.62 10.58
CA CYS A 254 5.47 -2.69 9.45
C CYS A 254 6.79 -1.91 9.38
N LEU A 255 7.38 -1.58 10.54
CA LEU A 255 8.63 -0.82 10.61
C LEU A 255 9.88 -1.70 10.42
N CYS A 256 9.87 -2.92 10.96
CA CYS A 256 11.06 -3.74 11.12
C CYS A 256 11.07 -4.98 10.24
N ASP A 257 9.91 -5.52 9.89
CA ASP A 257 9.76 -6.72 9.05
C ASP A 257 8.51 -6.63 8.16
N PRO A 258 8.49 -5.68 7.20
CA PRO A 258 7.37 -5.54 6.26
C PRO A 258 7.04 -6.83 5.49
N PRO A 259 8.00 -7.66 5.03
CA PRO A 259 7.67 -8.92 4.35
C PRO A 259 6.83 -9.85 5.22
N GLN A 260 7.15 -10.01 6.49
CA GLN A 260 6.36 -10.83 7.42
C GLN A 260 4.96 -10.25 7.65
N TYR A 261 4.85 -8.93 7.81
CA TYR A 261 3.56 -8.24 7.94
C TYR A 261 2.66 -8.48 6.72
N PHE A 262 3.18 -8.23 5.53
CA PHE A 262 2.41 -8.38 4.31
C PHE A 262 2.07 -9.83 3.96
N SER A 263 2.94 -10.78 4.27
CA SER A 263 2.65 -12.21 4.12
C SER A 263 1.45 -12.64 4.96
N LYS A 264 1.35 -12.19 6.20
CA LYS A 264 0.19 -12.41 7.07
C LYS A 264 -1.10 -11.81 6.50
N ILE A 265 -1.02 -10.57 6.00
CA ILE A 265 -2.18 -9.90 5.37
C ILE A 265 -2.64 -10.68 4.12
N LEU A 266 -1.71 -11.13 3.28
CA LEU A 266 -2.01 -11.90 2.08
C LEU A 266 -2.61 -13.27 2.41
N ASP A 267 -2.11 -13.96 3.43
CA ASP A 267 -2.69 -15.22 3.89
C ASP A 267 -4.14 -15.02 4.34
N SER A 268 -4.40 -14.01 5.18
CA SER A 268 -5.76 -13.67 5.60
C SER A 268 -6.67 -13.32 4.41
N ALA A 269 -6.15 -12.57 3.43
CA ALA A 269 -6.89 -12.16 2.24
C ALA A 269 -7.28 -13.31 1.30
N THR A 270 -6.54 -14.41 1.35
CA THR A 270 -6.73 -15.60 0.49
C THR A 270 -7.51 -16.73 1.18
N LYS A 271 -7.95 -16.55 2.42
CA LYS A 271 -8.81 -17.53 3.11
C LYS A 271 -10.22 -17.56 2.54
N ALA A 272 -10.84 -18.72 2.54
CA ALA A 272 -12.22 -18.88 2.04
C ALA A 272 -13.24 -18.01 2.80
N ASN A 273 -13.05 -17.86 4.11
CA ASN A 273 -13.88 -17.05 5.00
C ASN A 273 -13.44 -15.59 5.11
N ALA A 274 -12.47 -15.14 4.30
CA ALA A 274 -11.99 -13.76 4.31
C ALA A 274 -13.16 -12.77 4.13
N ASN A 275 -13.21 -11.77 4.99
CA ASN A 275 -14.20 -10.70 4.92
C ASN A 275 -13.89 -9.73 3.77
N LYS A 276 -14.76 -8.73 3.56
CA LYS A 276 -14.59 -7.78 2.46
C LYS A 276 -13.28 -6.98 2.55
N ASN A 277 -12.89 -6.55 3.75
CA ASN A 277 -11.67 -5.77 3.95
C ASN A 277 -10.42 -6.60 3.69
N GLU A 278 -10.42 -7.85 4.15
CA GLU A 278 -9.34 -8.81 3.87
C GLU A 278 -9.22 -9.10 2.38
N LYS A 279 -10.32 -9.37 1.67
CA LYS A 279 -10.31 -9.58 0.21
C LYS A 279 -9.80 -8.37 -0.57
N GLU A 280 -10.09 -7.14 -0.12
CA GLU A 280 -9.55 -5.93 -0.72
C GLU A 280 -8.03 -5.76 -0.45
N ALA A 281 -7.52 -6.34 0.63
CA ALA A 281 -6.11 -6.30 0.95
C ALA A 281 -5.25 -7.04 -0.08
N LEU A 282 -5.76 -8.09 -0.72
CA LEU A 282 -5.05 -8.80 -1.79
C LEU A 282 -4.62 -7.84 -2.91
N THR A 283 -5.58 -7.11 -3.48
CA THR A 283 -5.27 -6.11 -4.52
C THR A 283 -4.33 -5.03 -4.01
N ARG A 284 -4.64 -4.47 -2.85
CA ARG A 284 -3.88 -3.38 -2.27
C ARG A 284 -2.41 -3.74 -2.07
N VAL A 285 -2.13 -4.85 -1.38
CA VAL A 285 -0.75 -5.25 -1.09
C VAL A 285 0.01 -5.51 -2.36
N ILE A 286 -0.52 -6.33 -3.27
CA ILE A 286 0.19 -6.66 -4.52
C ILE A 286 0.48 -5.39 -5.32
N VAL A 287 -0.50 -4.52 -5.52
CA VAL A 287 -0.35 -3.29 -6.29
C VAL A 287 0.61 -2.30 -5.63
N THR A 288 0.55 -2.13 -4.31
CA THR A 288 1.40 -1.14 -3.63
C THR A 288 2.83 -1.62 -3.46
N ARG A 289 3.05 -2.94 -3.42
CA ARG A 289 4.36 -3.52 -3.14
C ARG A 289 5.09 -4.08 -4.37
N ALA A 290 4.40 -4.20 -5.53
CA ALA A 290 4.93 -4.80 -6.75
C ALA A 290 6.29 -4.23 -7.21
N ASN A 291 6.53 -2.94 -7.02
CA ASN A 291 7.78 -2.26 -7.39
C ASN A 291 8.68 -1.91 -6.18
N VAL A 292 8.38 -2.44 -5.00
CA VAL A 292 9.10 -2.10 -3.76
C VAL A 292 9.82 -3.32 -3.21
N ASP A 293 9.09 -4.26 -2.63
CA ASP A 293 9.60 -5.43 -1.93
C ASP A 293 8.75 -6.70 -2.16
N MET A 294 8.01 -6.76 -3.25
CA MET A 294 7.16 -7.93 -3.57
C MET A 294 7.94 -9.23 -3.64
N LYS A 295 9.21 -9.19 -4.06
CA LYS A 295 10.09 -10.35 -4.05
C LYS A 295 10.23 -10.90 -2.62
N ASP A 296 10.63 -10.04 -1.68
CA ASP A 296 10.88 -10.43 -0.30
C ASP A 296 9.56 -10.91 0.36
N ILE A 297 8.43 -10.27 0.03
CA ILE A 297 7.11 -10.68 0.49
C ILE A 297 6.73 -12.07 -0.03
N ALA A 298 6.97 -12.36 -1.30
CA ALA A 298 6.64 -13.65 -1.91
C ALA A 298 7.52 -14.78 -1.36
N GLU A 299 8.84 -14.53 -1.17
CA GLU A 299 9.76 -15.47 -0.55
C GLU A 299 9.39 -15.75 0.90
N GLU A 300 9.01 -14.70 1.66
CA GLU A 300 8.56 -14.86 3.05
C GLU A 300 7.23 -15.62 3.12
N TYR A 301 6.30 -15.35 2.19
CA TYR A 301 5.03 -16.07 2.10
C TYR A 301 5.26 -17.57 1.87
N ASP A 302 6.10 -17.92 0.90
CA ASP A 302 6.45 -19.32 0.61
C ASP A 302 7.13 -19.99 1.80
N ARG A 303 8.04 -19.27 2.48
CA ARG A 303 8.72 -19.76 3.68
C ARG A 303 7.73 -20.09 4.81
N GLN A 304 6.72 -19.23 5.03
CA GLN A 304 5.75 -19.39 6.13
C GLN A 304 4.66 -20.41 5.80
N TYR A 305 4.08 -20.34 4.61
CA TYR A 305 2.86 -21.10 4.26
C TYR A 305 3.12 -22.29 3.35
N LYS A 306 4.38 -22.53 2.93
CA LYS A 306 4.80 -23.65 2.08
C LYS A 306 4.04 -23.75 0.76
N THR A 307 3.59 -22.63 0.25
CA THR A 307 2.85 -22.51 -1.03
C THR A 307 3.26 -21.21 -1.70
N PRO A 308 3.68 -21.21 -2.97
CA PRO A 308 4.01 -19.99 -3.69
C PRO A 308 2.84 -19.01 -3.70
N LEU A 309 3.11 -17.73 -3.45
CA LEU A 309 2.07 -16.70 -3.42
C LEU A 309 1.28 -16.65 -4.74
N ALA A 310 1.94 -16.79 -5.88
CA ALA A 310 1.28 -16.82 -7.19
C ALA A 310 0.24 -17.95 -7.29
N GLN A 311 0.61 -19.17 -6.86
CA GLN A 311 -0.31 -20.30 -6.82
C GLN A 311 -1.52 -20.01 -5.92
N LYS A 312 -1.27 -19.42 -4.75
CA LYS A 312 -2.38 -19.08 -3.84
C LYS A 312 -3.33 -18.05 -4.41
N ILE A 313 -2.84 -17.12 -5.23
CA ILE A 313 -3.70 -16.16 -5.95
C ILE A 313 -4.53 -16.89 -7.02
N GLU A 314 -3.94 -17.83 -7.74
CA GLU A 314 -4.65 -18.64 -8.74
C GLU A 314 -5.81 -19.43 -8.12
N ASP A 315 -5.66 -19.92 -6.88
CA ASP A 315 -6.69 -20.67 -6.15
C ASP A 315 -7.92 -19.81 -5.78
N VAL A 316 -7.75 -18.50 -5.60
CA VAL A 316 -8.80 -17.62 -5.03
C VAL A 316 -9.29 -16.53 -5.98
N ALA A 317 -8.60 -16.28 -7.07
CA ALA A 317 -8.93 -15.26 -8.07
C ALA A 317 -9.22 -15.89 -9.43
N LEU A 318 -10.02 -15.20 -10.27
CA LEU A 318 -10.44 -15.69 -11.58
C LEU A 318 -10.23 -14.63 -12.67
N GLY A 319 -10.05 -15.11 -13.90
CA GLY A 319 -10.00 -14.29 -15.12
C GLY A 319 -8.88 -13.24 -15.09
N ASN A 320 -9.09 -12.12 -15.77
CA ASN A 320 -8.08 -11.07 -15.93
C ASN A 320 -7.60 -10.47 -14.61
N TYR A 321 -8.43 -10.47 -13.56
CA TYR A 321 -8.02 -10.05 -12.23
C TYR A 321 -6.92 -10.97 -11.66
N LYS A 322 -7.10 -12.27 -11.77
CA LYS A 322 -6.10 -13.28 -11.38
C LYS A 322 -4.80 -13.06 -12.17
N ASP A 323 -4.90 -13.00 -13.49
CA ASP A 323 -3.75 -12.89 -14.38
C ASP A 323 -2.95 -11.59 -14.11
N PHE A 324 -3.65 -10.50 -13.84
CA PHE A 324 -3.03 -9.22 -13.45
C PHE A 324 -2.21 -9.35 -12.17
N LEU A 325 -2.80 -9.90 -11.10
CA LEU A 325 -2.11 -10.03 -9.82
C LEU A 325 -0.93 -11.01 -9.90
N VAL A 326 -1.14 -12.17 -10.51
CA VAL A 326 -0.08 -13.18 -10.71
C VAL A 326 1.08 -12.60 -11.50
N THR A 327 0.80 -11.86 -12.57
CA THR A 327 1.86 -11.25 -13.38
C THR A 327 2.64 -10.19 -12.60
N LEU A 328 2.00 -9.39 -11.74
CA LEU A 328 2.69 -8.43 -10.88
C LEU A 328 3.62 -9.12 -9.88
N VAL A 329 3.20 -10.23 -9.29
CA VAL A 329 4.04 -11.04 -8.40
C VAL A 329 5.21 -11.66 -9.15
N GLN A 330 4.95 -12.33 -10.28
CA GLN A 330 5.96 -12.99 -11.09
C GLN A 330 7.01 -12.02 -11.64
N ARG A 331 6.61 -10.79 -11.99
CA ARG A 331 7.52 -9.75 -12.45
C ARG A 331 8.58 -9.37 -11.40
N ALA A 332 8.23 -9.46 -10.13
CA ALA A 332 9.13 -9.14 -9.03
C ALA A 332 10.13 -10.27 -8.72
N LEU A 333 9.78 -11.50 -9.13
CA LEU A 333 10.66 -12.66 -8.91
C LEU A 333 11.77 -12.69 -9.98
N PRO A 334 12.96 -13.20 -9.63
CA PRO A 334 14.00 -13.39 -10.63
C PRO A 334 13.51 -14.36 -11.70
N LYS A 335 13.71 -14.00 -12.98
CA LYS A 335 13.48 -14.94 -14.06
C LYS A 335 14.38 -16.13 -13.82
N GLY A 336 13.79 -17.32 -13.67
CA GLY A 336 14.58 -18.54 -13.62
C GLY A 336 15.53 -18.54 -14.82
N SER A 337 16.80 -18.73 -14.55
CA SER A 337 17.77 -19.03 -15.61
C SER A 337 17.37 -20.39 -16.20
N ASP A 338 16.69 -20.35 -17.34
CA ASP A 338 16.56 -21.53 -18.21
C ASP A 338 17.93 -22.01 -18.71
#